data_380024bffeeae3373994aecb7b2ba22f
#
_entry.id   380024bffeeae3373994aecb7b2ba22f
#
_cell.length_a   1.000
_cell.length_b   1.000
_cell.length_c   1.000
_cell.angle_alpha   90.00
_cell.angle_beta   90.00
_cell.angle_gamma   90.00
#
_symmetry.space_group_name_H-M   'P 1'
#
loop_
_entity.id
_entity.type
_entity.pdbx_description
1 polymer ?
#
loop_
_entity_poly.entity_id
_entity_poly.type
_entity_poly.pdbx_seq_one_letter_code
_entity_poly.pdbx_strand_id
1 'polypeptide(L)'
;MASRRERVRFTGAGGDQLAGRVELPAGPIRGAALFAHCFTCSSDVAAASRISVALAEAGIAVMRFDFTGLGASEGDFADTNFSTNVADLIAASSYLSDHFQAPGLLIGHSLGGAAVLAAAPELDSVKAVVTIGAPSEPSHVEALLGEDRPRLETPQPATPDRVA
;
A
#
# COMPACT_ATOMS: atom_id res chain seq x y z
N MET A 1 -10.26 5.61 -25.31
CA MET A 1 -10.47 6.73 -24.35
C MET A 1 -9.50 6.53 -23.20
N ALA A 2 -8.88 7.60 -22.70
CA ALA A 2 -7.91 7.50 -21.60
C ALA A 2 -8.63 7.21 -20.27
N SER A 3 -7.97 6.42 -19.39
CA SER A 3 -8.38 6.24 -18.01
C SER A 3 -8.40 7.58 -17.26
N ARG A 4 -9.20 7.69 -16.20
CA ARG A 4 -9.30 8.88 -15.34
C ARG A 4 -8.69 8.55 -13.98
N ARG A 5 -7.86 9.46 -13.46
CA ARG A 5 -7.26 9.34 -12.13
C ARG A 5 -7.96 10.24 -11.14
N GLU A 6 -8.35 9.68 -10.00
CA GLU A 6 -8.87 10.42 -8.85
C GLU A 6 -7.93 10.29 -7.66
N ARG A 7 -7.69 11.39 -6.94
CA ARG A 7 -7.04 11.38 -5.63
C ARG A 7 -8.10 11.19 -4.57
N VAL A 8 -7.83 10.32 -3.62
CA VAL A 8 -8.77 10.01 -2.53
C VAL A 8 -8.06 10.08 -1.19
N ARG A 9 -8.85 10.30 -0.14
CA ARG A 9 -8.42 10.12 1.25
C ARG A 9 -9.44 9.26 1.96
N PHE A 10 -8.98 8.41 2.85
CA PHE A 10 -9.83 7.54 3.65
C PHE A 10 -9.19 7.30 5.01
N THR A 11 -9.99 6.92 5.99
CA THR A 11 -9.52 6.63 7.34
C THR A 11 -8.91 5.23 7.37
N GLY A 12 -7.63 5.14 7.74
CA GLY A 12 -6.92 3.89 7.98
C GLY A 12 -7.36 3.21 9.27
N ALA A 13 -6.83 2.03 9.53
CA ALA A 13 -7.19 1.23 10.70
C ALA A 13 -6.86 1.92 12.04
N GLY A 14 -5.80 2.72 12.08
CA GLY A 14 -5.38 3.48 13.25
C GLY A 14 -6.13 4.80 13.46
N GLY A 15 -6.99 5.20 12.52
CA GLY A 15 -7.71 6.48 12.56
C GLY A 15 -7.05 7.61 11.76
N ASP A 16 -5.83 7.41 11.27
CA ASP A 16 -5.10 8.37 10.44
C ASP A 16 -5.70 8.47 9.03
N GLN A 17 -5.56 9.63 8.39
CA GLN A 17 -6.01 9.82 7.02
C GLN A 17 -4.97 9.30 6.03
N LEU A 18 -5.33 8.25 5.29
CA LEU A 18 -4.49 7.66 4.26
C LEU A 18 -4.77 8.28 2.91
N ALA A 19 -3.70 8.49 2.14
CA ALA A 19 -3.76 9.02 0.80
C ALA A 19 -3.79 7.89 -0.23
N GLY A 20 -4.69 7.99 -1.19
CA GLY A 20 -4.82 7.02 -2.26
C GLY A 20 -5.07 7.66 -3.62
N ARG A 21 -5.01 6.82 -4.64
CA ARG A 21 -5.32 7.15 -6.03
C ARG A 21 -6.09 6.02 -6.66
N VAL A 22 -7.16 6.36 -7.34
CA VAL A 22 -7.98 5.40 -8.10
C VAL A 22 -7.82 5.70 -9.58
N GLU A 23 -7.33 4.73 -10.34
CA GLU A 23 -7.38 4.74 -11.80
C GLU A 23 -8.73 4.14 -12.20
N LEU A 24 -9.53 4.92 -12.90
CA LEU A 24 -10.87 4.55 -13.34
C LEU A 24 -10.89 4.30 -14.85
N PRO A 25 -11.59 3.27 -15.33
CA PRO A 25 -11.80 3.07 -16.76
C PRO A 25 -12.60 4.23 -17.35
N ALA A 26 -12.43 4.47 -18.65
CA ALA A 26 -13.22 5.46 -19.39
C ALA A 26 -14.68 5.03 -19.59
N GLY A 27 -14.97 3.74 -19.48
CA GLY A 27 -16.28 3.13 -19.58
C GLY A 27 -16.76 2.56 -18.24
N PRO A 28 -17.75 1.66 -18.27
CA PRO A 28 -18.26 1.01 -17.05
C PRO A 28 -17.16 0.25 -16.30
N ILE A 29 -17.21 0.28 -14.99
CA ILE A 29 -16.34 -0.54 -14.13
C ILE A 29 -16.81 -2.00 -14.23
N ARG A 30 -15.95 -2.88 -14.72
CA ARG A 30 -16.20 -4.32 -14.88
C ARG A 30 -15.66 -5.14 -13.72
N GLY A 31 -14.77 -4.55 -12.92
CA GLY A 31 -14.15 -5.13 -11.76
C GLY A 31 -13.29 -4.10 -11.05
N ALA A 32 -12.85 -4.40 -9.82
CA ALA A 32 -11.96 -3.55 -9.09
C ALA A 32 -10.77 -4.32 -8.54
N ALA A 33 -9.64 -3.64 -8.40
CA ALA A 33 -8.39 -4.16 -7.85
C ALA A 33 -7.83 -3.19 -6.81
N LEU A 34 -7.19 -3.75 -5.79
CA LEU A 34 -6.42 -3.00 -4.81
C LEU A 34 -4.94 -3.36 -4.96
N PHE A 35 -4.08 -2.36 -5.09
CA PHE A 35 -2.65 -2.53 -5.28
C PHE A 35 -1.88 -2.03 -4.04
N ALA A 36 -1.21 -2.95 -3.35
CA ALA A 36 -0.32 -2.70 -2.23
C ALA A 36 1.14 -2.64 -2.71
N HIS A 37 1.78 -1.47 -2.57
CA HIS A 37 3.18 -1.27 -2.91
C HIS A 37 4.13 -1.73 -1.79
N CYS A 38 5.45 -1.75 -2.05
CA CYS A 38 6.45 -2.01 -1.03
C CYS A 38 6.51 -0.85 -0.01
N PHE A 39 6.88 -1.15 1.24
CA PHE A 39 6.90 -0.17 2.34
C PHE A 39 8.02 0.86 2.23
N THR A 40 9.00 0.65 1.38
CA THR A 40 10.06 1.63 1.07
C THR A 40 9.75 2.50 -0.15
N CYS A 41 8.59 2.29 -0.77
CA CYS A 41 8.16 2.98 -1.99
C CYS A 41 6.88 3.78 -1.70
N SER A 42 6.57 4.76 -2.52
CA SER A 42 5.25 5.40 -2.52
C SER A 42 4.33 4.74 -3.54
N SER A 43 3.03 5.02 -3.45
CA SER A 43 2.02 4.61 -4.44
C SER A 43 2.32 5.11 -5.88
N ASP A 44 3.31 5.99 -6.03
CA ASP A 44 3.73 6.61 -7.29
C ASP A 44 4.81 5.86 -8.07
N VAL A 45 5.22 4.67 -7.61
CA VAL A 45 6.18 3.85 -8.37
C VAL A 45 5.68 3.64 -9.80
N ALA A 46 6.53 3.95 -10.77
CA ALA A 46 6.18 3.93 -12.19
C ALA A 46 5.57 2.59 -12.66
N ALA A 47 6.08 1.47 -12.14
CA ALA A 47 5.55 0.13 -12.45
C ALA A 47 4.11 -0.04 -11.97
N ALA A 48 3.81 0.34 -10.71
CA ALA A 48 2.46 0.27 -10.16
C ALA A 48 1.49 1.17 -10.93
N SER A 49 1.94 2.37 -11.31
CA SER A 49 1.15 3.30 -12.12
C SER A 49 0.83 2.69 -13.51
N ARG A 50 1.81 2.11 -14.19
CA ARG A 50 1.61 1.49 -15.51
C ARG A 50 0.66 0.30 -15.46
N ILE A 51 0.81 -0.57 -14.46
CA ILE A 51 -0.10 -1.71 -14.23
C ILE A 51 -1.52 -1.21 -14.00
N SER A 52 -1.70 -0.19 -13.14
CA SER A 52 -3.01 0.37 -12.83
C SER A 52 -3.69 0.98 -14.07
N VAL A 53 -2.94 1.70 -14.91
CA VAL A 53 -3.46 2.26 -16.16
C VAL A 53 -3.89 1.15 -17.12
N ALA A 54 -3.05 0.14 -17.32
CA ALA A 54 -3.36 -0.98 -18.22
C ALA A 54 -4.61 -1.75 -17.77
N LEU A 55 -4.78 -1.97 -16.47
CA LEU A 55 -5.99 -2.58 -15.91
C LEU A 55 -7.22 -1.69 -16.07
N ALA A 56 -7.07 -0.37 -15.88
CA ALA A 56 -8.16 0.57 -16.11
C ALA A 56 -8.60 0.61 -17.57
N GLU A 57 -7.67 0.53 -18.53
CA GLU A 57 -7.96 0.39 -19.95
C GLU A 57 -8.71 -0.91 -20.27
N ALA A 58 -8.50 -1.98 -19.47
CA ALA A 58 -9.24 -3.23 -19.55
C ALA A 58 -10.59 -3.21 -18.79
N GLY A 59 -10.98 -2.08 -18.21
CA GLY A 59 -12.25 -1.92 -17.51
C GLY A 59 -12.21 -2.22 -16.00
N ILE A 60 -11.02 -2.33 -15.41
CA ILE A 60 -10.84 -2.63 -13.98
C ILE A 60 -10.41 -1.34 -13.25
N ALA A 61 -11.23 -0.88 -12.30
CA ALA A 61 -10.83 0.21 -11.42
C ALA A 61 -9.70 -0.24 -10.50
N VAL A 62 -8.62 0.54 -10.37
CA VAL A 62 -7.48 0.15 -9.54
C VAL A 62 -7.18 1.23 -8.52
N MET A 63 -7.28 0.88 -7.25
CA MET A 63 -6.86 1.74 -6.15
C MET A 63 -5.44 1.40 -5.72
N ARG A 64 -4.62 2.42 -5.54
CA ARG A 64 -3.31 2.40 -4.87
C ARG A 64 -3.37 3.38 -3.71
N PHE A 65 -2.72 3.08 -2.62
CA PHE A 65 -2.67 3.97 -1.45
C PHE A 65 -1.32 3.90 -0.77
N ASP A 66 -1.00 4.91 -0.01
CA ASP A 66 0.18 4.95 0.86
C ASP A 66 -0.24 4.44 2.25
N PHE A 67 0.49 3.46 2.79
CA PHE A 67 0.26 2.94 4.15
C PHE A 67 0.49 4.03 5.20
N THR A 68 -0.02 3.83 6.41
CA THR A 68 0.18 4.74 7.55
C THR A 68 1.66 5.13 7.70
N GLY A 69 1.93 6.43 7.79
CA GLY A 69 3.26 7.00 7.93
C GLY A 69 4.12 6.99 6.66
N LEU A 70 3.58 6.60 5.49
CA LEU A 70 4.29 6.59 4.22
C LEU A 70 3.69 7.58 3.22
N GLY A 71 4.54 8.08 2.32
CA GLY A 71 4.14 8.93 1.21
C GLY A 71 3.38 10.17 1.64
N ALA A 72 2.10 10.29 1.22
CA ALA A 72 1.21 11.39 1.56
C ALA A 72 0.16 11.02 2.63
N SER A 73 0.26 9.84 3.23
CA SER A 73 -0.56 9.40 4.36
C SER A 73 -0.07 10.00 5.66
N GLU A 74 -1.00 10.17 6.60
CA GLU A 74 -0.73 10.61 7.96
C GLU A 74 -0.20 9.47 8.84
N GLY A 75 0.13 9.77 10.10
CA GLY A 75 0.67 8.84 11.06
C GLY A 75 2.19 8.75 11.03
N ASP A 76 2.74 7.89 11.88
CA ASP A 76 4.18 7.61 11.94
C ASP A 76 4.42 6.12 11.58
N PHE A 77 5.29 5.87 10.61
CA PHE A 77 5.63 4.51 10.21
C PHE A 77 6.31 3.73 11.34
N ALA A 78 7.01 4.41 12.25
CA ALA A 78 7.63 3.79 13.40
C ALA A 78 6.62 3.14 14.36
N ASP A 79 5.37 3.62 14.37
CA ASP A 79 4.28 3.08 15.19
C ASP A 79 3.53 1.93 14.49
N THR A 80 3.93 1.56 13.26
CA THR A 80 3.28 0.50 12.48
C THR A 80 4.02 -0.83 12.59
N ASN A 81 3.29 -1.89 12.30
CA ASN A 81 3.81 -3.25 12.14
C ASN A 81 3.08 -3.94 10.98
N PHE A 82 3.45 -5.19 10.68
CA PHE A 82 2.84 -5.94 9.59
C PHE A 82 1.31 -6.07 9.76
N SER A 83 0.82 -6.32 10.97
CA SER A 83 -0.62 -6.46 11.24
C SER A 83 -1.38 -5.16 11.03
N THR A 84 -0.83 -4.01 11.42
CA THR A 84 -1.45 -2.70 11.18
C THR A 84 -1.48 -2.36 9.69
N ASN A 85 -0.46 -2.77 8.93
CA ASN A 85 -0.43 -2.59 7.48
C ASN A 85 -1.47 -3.48 6.77
N VAL A 86 -1.68 -4.71 7.23
CA VAL A 86 -2.78 -5.56 6.76
C VAL A 86 -4.13 -4.91 7.07
N ALA A 87 -4.30 -4.33 8.25
CA ALA A 87 -5.52 -3.62 8.63
C ALA A 87 -5.77 -2.36 7.78
N ASP A 88 -4.73 -1.60 7.42
CA ASP A 88 -4.84 -0.48 6.47
C ASP A 88 -5.32 -0.95 5.09
N LEU A 89 -4.85 -2.11 4.64
CA LEU A 89 -5.26 -2.70 3.36
C LEU A 89 -6.74 -3.11 3.40
N ILE A 90 -7.23 -3.65 4.51
CA ILE A 90 -8.65 -3.96 4.72
C ILE A 90 -9.48 -2.68 4.71
N ALA A 91 -9.02 -1.60 5.37
CA ALA A 91 -9.67 -0.30 5.35
C ALA A 91 -9.74 0.29 3.93
N ALA A 92 -8.66 0.15 3.14
CA ALA A 92 -8.65 0.56 1.73
C ALA A 92 -9.63 -0.25 0.88
N SER A 93 -9.75 -1.55 1.14
CA SER A 93 -10.74 -2.42 0.49
C SER A 93 -12.17 -1.98 0.79
N SER A 94 -12.47 -1.65 2.05
CA SER A 94 -13.78 -1.13 2.47
C SER A 94 -14.09 0.19 1.77
N TYR A 95 -13.14 1.12 1.75
CA TYR A 95 -13.30 2.39 1.04
C TYR A 95 -13.61 2.19 -0.45
N LEU A 96 -12.86 1.29 -1.12
CA LEU A 96 -13.07 1.00 -2.55
C LEU A 96 -14.46 0.38 -2.79
N SER A 97 -14.92 -0.47 -1.88
CA SER A 97 -16.25 -1.09 -1.93
C SER A 97 -17.38 -0.07 -1.80
N ASP A 98 -17.24 0.88 -0.87
CA ASP A 98 -18.27 1.86 -0.53
C ASP A 98 -18.41 2.95 -1.61
N HIS A 99 -17.32 3.31 -2.29
CA HIS A 99 -17.30 4.44 -3.22
C HIS A 99 -17.26 4.05 -4.69
N PHE A 100 -16.85 2.82 -5.01
CA PHE A 100 -16.70 2.35 -6.39
C PHE A 100 -17.23 0.92 -6.55
N GLN A 101 -16.39 -0.07 -6.29
CA GLN A 101 -16.72 -1.49 -6.37
C GLN A 101 -15.81 -2.30 -5.46
N ALA A 102 -16.34 -3.34 -4.81
CA ALA A 102 -15.54 -4.25 -3.99
C ALA A 102 -14.41 -4.90 -4.81
N PRO A 103 -13.16 -4.91 -4.29
CA PRO A 103 -12.04 -5.47 -5.04
C PRO A 103 -12.15 -6.98 -5.18
N GLY A 104 -12.18 -7.46 -6.43
CA GLY A 104 -12.07 -8.88 -6.76
C GLY A 104 -10.62 -9.34 -6.95
N LEU A 105 -9.68 -8.41 -7.06
CA LEU A 105 -8.27 -8.67 -7.31
C LEU A 105 -7.42 -7.87 -6.31
N LEU A 106 -6.50 -8.56 -5.65
CA LEU A 106 -5.42 -7.92 -4.89
C LEU A 106 -4.11 -8.08 -5.64
N ILE A 107 -3.33 -7.01 -5.70
CA ILE A 107 -1.99 -7.01 -6.29
C ILE A 107 -1.02 -6.49 -5.24
N GLY A 108 0.06 -7.22 -4.98
CA GLY A 108 1.04 -6.81 -4.00
C GLY A 108 2.48 -6.92 -4.52
N HIS A 109 3.27 -5.89 -4.28
CA HIS A 109 4.69 -5.86 -4.62
C HIS A 109 5.55 -5.95 -3.36
N SER A 110 6.55 -6.84 -3.36
CA SER A 110 7.48 -7.05 -2.24
C SER A 110 6.70 -7.33 -0.94
N LEU A 111 6.91 -6.57 0.13
CA LEU A 111 6.20 -6.72 1.40
C LEU A 111 4.67 -6.46 1.25
N GLY A 112 4.26 -5.60 0.32
CA GLY A 112 2.86 -5.47 -0.06
C GLY A 112 2.27 -6.78 -0.61
N GLY A 113 3.10 -7.63 -1.23
CA GLY A 113 2.71 -8.97 -1.65
C GLY A 113 2.39 -9.89 -0.48
N ALA A 114 3.17 -9.85 0.59
CA ALA A 114 2.87 -10.57 1.82
C ALA A 114 1.59 -10.04 2.49
N ALA A 115 1.40 -8.72 2.50
CA ALA A 115 0.22 -8.08 3.08
C ALA A 115 -1.07 -8.47 2.35
N VAL A 116 -1.09 -8.51 1.01
CA VAL A 116 -2.29 -8.93 0.26
C VAL A 116 -2.61 -10.40 0.46
N LEU A 117 -1.60 -11.28 0.61
CA LEU A 117 -1.82 -12.69 0.93
C LEU A 117 -2.44 -12.86 2.33
N ALA A 118 -1.99 -12.06 3.31
CA ALA A 118 -2.52 -12.09 4.66
C ALA A 118 -3.95 -11.52 4.75
N ALA A 119 -4.26 -10.47 3.97
CA ALA A 119 -5.58 -9.84 3.96
C ALA A 119 -6.64 -10.61 3.15
N ALA A 120 -6.23 -11.36 2.12
CA ALA A 120 -7.15 -12.02 1.21
C ALA A 120 -8.19 -12.93 1.91
N PRO A 121 -7.86 -13.73 2.93
CA PRO A 121 -8.85 -14.55 3.63
C PRO A 121 -9.94 -13.76 4.36
N GLU A 122 -9.70 -12.49 4.67
CA GLU A 122 -10.64 -11.62 5.38
C GLU A 122 -11.56 -10.82 4.44
N LEU A 123 -11.36 -10.95 3.13
CA LEU A 123 -12.05 -10.16 2.09
C LEU A 123 -12.84 -11.07 1.16
N ASP A 124 -14.12 -11.30 1.47
CA ASP A 124 -15.02 -12.20 0.73
C ASP A 124 -15.15 -11.87 -0.77
N SER A 125 -14.93 -10.60 -1.15
CA SER A 125 -15.01 -10.17 -2.54
C SER A 125 -13.82 -10.60 -3.39
N VAL A 126 -12.70 -10.93 -2.76
CA VAL A 126 -11.43 -11.26 -3.43
C VAL A 126 -11.51 -12.64 -4.07
N LYS A 127 -11.23 -12.70 -5.37
CA LYS A 127 -11.24 -13.93 -6.19
C LYS A 127 -9.86 -14.31 -6.68
N ALA A 128 -8.93 -13.37 -6.68
CA ALA A 128 -7.56 -13.59 -7.14
C ALA A 128 -6.57 -12.69 -6.40
N VAL A 129 -5.35 -13.20 -6.21
CA VAL A 129 -4.21 -12.47 -5.66
C VAL A 129 -3.04 -12.61 -6.62
N VAL A 130 -2.38 -11.50 -6.92
CA VAL A 130 -1.14 -11.45 -7.70
C VAL A 130 -0.04 -10.86 -6.83
N THR A 131 1.08 -11.54 -6.75
CA THR A 131 2.27 -11.06 -6.03
C THR A 131 3.42 -10.83 -6.99
N ILE A 132 4.19 -9.78 -6.77
CA ILE A 132 5.36 -9.40 -7.55
C ILE A 132 6.55 -9.31 -6.58
N GLY A 133 7.48 -10.27 -6.65
CA GLY A 133 8.66 -10.29 -5.78
C GLY A 133 8.32 -10.32 -4.28
N ALA A 134 7.24 -11.00 -3.90
CA ALA A 134 6.86 -11.14 -2.49
C ALA A 134 7.82 -12.10 -1.76
N PRO A 135 8.18 -11.80 -0.50
CA PRO A 135 8.93 -12.74 0.32
C PRO A 135 8.07 -13.97 0.65
N SER A 136 8.68 -15.15 0.63
CA SER A 136 8.01 -16.40 1.00
C SER A 136 7.69 -16.49 2.50
N GLU A 137 8.45 -15.75 3.33
CA GLU A 137 8.25 -15.65 4.77
C GLU A 137 8.29 -14.18 5.21
N PRO A 138 7.13 -13.57 5.56
CA PRO A 138 7.08 -12.18 6.02
C PRO A 138 7.90 -11.90 7.26
N SER A 139 8.00 -12.86 8.18
CA SER A 139 8.78 -12.78 9.42
C SER A 139 10.27 -12.47 9.19
N HIS A 140 10.84 -12.91 8.08
CA HIS A 140 12.23 -12.59 7.70
C HIS A 140 12.41 -11.10 7.39
N VAL A 141 11.40 -10.48 6.81
CA VAL A 141 11.43 -9.06 6.44
C VAL A 141 11.17 -8.18 7.66
N GLU A 142 10.29 -8.61 8.57
CA GLU A 142 10.09 -7.92 9.86
C GLU A 142 11.37 -7.90 10.70
N ALA A 143 12.13 -9.00 10.74
CA ALA A 143 13.42 -9.06 11.43
C ALA A 143 14.42 -8.07 10.83
N LEU A 144 14.52 -7.97 9.51
CA LEU A 144 15.40 -7.02 8.82
C LEU A 144 14.99 -5.56 9.07
N LEU A 145 13.70 -5.26 9.09
CA LEU A 145 13.20 -3.92 9.40
C LEU A 145 13.34 -3.58 10.90
N GLY A 146 13.29 -4.60 11.77
CA GLY A 146 13.51 -4.45 13.22
C GLY A 146 14.97 -4.23 13.58
N GLU A 147 15.92 -4.81 12.86
CA GLU A 147 17.37 -4.64 13.10
C GLU A 147 17.89 -3.26 12.64
N ASP A 148 17.26 -2.64 11.65
CA ASP A 148 17.61 -1.27 11.19
C ASP A 148 17.01 -0.16 12.07
N ARG A 149 16.02 -0.44 12.92
CA ARG A 149 15.42 0.53 13.86
C ARG A 149 16.44 1.20 14.79
N PRO A 150 17.43 0.49 15.39
CA PRO A 150 18.41 1.13 16.26
C PRO A 150 19.37 2.10 15.55
N ARG A 151 19.55 1.97 14.24
CA ARG A 151 20.44 2.85 13.46
C ARG A 151 19.80 4.16 13.03
N LEU A 152 18.46 4.21 12.95
CA LEU A 152 17.72 5.41 12.60
C LEU A 152 17.39 6.30 13.81
N GLU A 153 17.43 5.74 15.04
CA GLU A 153 17.05 6.44 16.27
C GLU A 153 18.23 7.03 17.06
N THR A 154 19.49 6.74 16.71
CA THR A 154 20.64 7.36 17.36
C THR A 154 21.15 8.56 16.55
N PRO A 155 20.86 9.82 16.98
CA PRO A 155 21.61 10.96 16.49
C PRO A 155 23.08 10.74 16.86
N GLN A 156 23.99 10.74 15.88
CA GLN A 156 25.43 10.70 16.17
C GLN A 156 25.75 11.86 17.11
N PRO A 157 26.39 11.61 18.27
CA PRO A 157 26.81 12.69 19.13
C PRO A 157 27.76 13.59 18.33
N ALA A 158 27.49 14.89 18.35
CA ALA A 158 28.36 15.89 17.76
C ALA A 158 29.79 15.68 18.29
N THR A 159 30.71 15.45 17.38
CA THR A 159 32.15 15.43 17.71
C THR A 159 32.51 16.77 18.32
N PRO A 160 33.08 16.83 19.56
CA PRO A 160 33.52 18.09 20.11
C PRO A 160 34.66 18.64 19.23
N ASP A 161 34.48 19.88 18.78
CA ASP A 161 35.51 20.65 18.10
C ASP A 161 36.80 20.63 18.95
N ARG A 162 37.85 20.08 18.39
CA ARG A 162 39.20 20.27 18.91
C ARG A 162 39.57 21.72 18.64
N VAL A 163 39.44 22.52 19.67
CA VAL A 163 40.08 23.84 19.70
C VAL A 163 41.61 23.57 19.85
N ALA A 164 42.34 24.01 18.84
CA ALA A 164 43.81 24.10 18.87
C ALA A 164 44.20 25.42 19.53
#